data_afef3ebb4f7cdba092623dae12e2ef8d
#
_entry.id   afef3ebb4f7cdba092623dae12e2ef8d
#
_cell.length_a   1.000
_cell.length_b   1.000
_cell.length_c   1.000
_cell.angle_alpha   90.00
_cell.angle_beta   90.00
_cell.angle_gamma   90.00
#
_symmetry.space_group_name_H-M   'P 1'
#
loop_
_entity.id
_entity.type
_entity.pdbx_description
1 polymer ?
#
loop_
_entity_poly.entity_id
_entity_poly.type
_entity_poly.pdbx_seq_one_letter_code
_entity_poly.pdbx_strand_id
1 'polypeptide(L)'
;MIRNHLLQAAIATVLASSAGSAFAYLPTSNADGDKIIYWSGATASTQSAQESVIEFVCDEAAGTVNVMSRTNNWAVACNATAAKTPSLGNARVMVIKRDNGGSGVGVGPLQQGVLLNFLNVSTGAGGNCLGADINKVSSNNIPYVERSCAGGNVAGGAAPEIGTSDIEPGLFTGLNAPVLSLSDGPGVPANLTPYPFDPNGLPFARTAVVGDLVFNTPINTGLYKALQAAQFPATSPCYPSAGNAAYNAVVVVNADDPATARNESVSAPNGDTEACMPSLSREEIASLMTGQIRNWEEFQVLNTATNTTVNLRTAANNAGLPLPPLNGVGTPVQVCRRVAGSGTQAQLNVQHLAVNCAAGVVGPRTSNTLTRPFVAENSSSTNVEQCLDDFNQGTNASGRNAGGTTRWAIGVRSTEASASPLAVSPYWTFNYRFVKIDGFAPTIENVHRGDYWNFATQNFQASPTADADTLAVFDLLINNAFTNTGLGNLNNDCKHGFGRGCWLGTPKVAGASPVVFDVDIEGANPVNNFTRAPNNRPLNSCQPPVRTQFSTHFIGAPVPLFP
;
A
#
# COMPACT_ATOMS: atom_id res chain seq x y z
N MET A 1 4.87 68.22 -13.19
CA MET A 1 5.04 67.18 -12.14
C MET A 1 3.75 66.43 -11.73
N ILE A 2 2.57 66.98 -11.87
CA ILE A 2 1.32 66.35 -11.43
C ILE A 2 0.85 65.18 -12.34
N ARG A 3 1.24 65.17 -13.61
CA ARG A 3 0.80 64.12 -14.61
C ARG A 3 1.43 62.74 -14.41
N ASN A 4 2.66 62.68 -13.82
CA ASN A 4 3.36 61.42 -13.62
C ASN A 4 2.89 60.67 -12.36
N HIS A 5 2.35 61.36 -11.36
CA HIS A 5 1.83 60.70 -10.16
C HIS A 5 0.46 60.03 -10.36
N LEU A 6 -0.38 60.55 -11.26
CA LEU A 6 -1.65 59.93 -11.63
C LEU A 6 -1.47 58.64 -12.44
N LEU A 7 -0.43 58.58 -13.28
CA LEU A 7 -0.13 57.35 -14.03
C LEU A 7 0.44 56.24 -13.14
N GLN A 8 1.27 56.60 -12.17
CA GLN A 8 1.82 55.64 -11.18
C GLN A 8 0.73 55.12 -10.22
N ALA A 9 -0.20 55.98 -9.81
CA ALA A 9 -1.33 55.57 -8.99
C ALA A 9 -2.30 54.63 -9.76
N ALA A 10 -2.56 54.89 -11.04
CA ALA A 10 -3.40 54.04 -11.91
C ALA A 10 -2.74 52.68 -12.16
N ILE A 11 -1.41 52.62 -12.37
CA ILE A 11 -0.68 51.34 -12.54
C ILE A 11 -0.65 50.54 -11.22
N ALA A 12 -0.47 51.20 -10.07
CA ALA A 12 -0.51 50.53 -8.77
C ALA A 12 -1.89 49.98 -8.44
N THR A 13 -2.97 50.68 -8.86
CA THR A 13 -4.36 50.19 -8.63
C THR A 13 -4.72 49.03 -9.56
N VAL A 14 -4.22 49.01 -10.81
CA VAL A 14 -4.44 47.91 -11.76
C VAL A 14 -3.62 46.66 -11.35
N LEU A 15 -2.42 46.83 -10.81
CA LEU A 15 -1.62 45.73 -10.26
C LEU A 15 -2.15 45.20 -8.93
N ALA A 16 -2.82 46.01 -8.12
CA ALA A 16 -3.46 45.59 -6.88
C ALA A 16 -4.79 44.86 -7.12
N SER A 17 -5.47 45.10 -8.24
CA SER A 17 -6.73 44.42 -8.59
C SER A 17 -6.53 43.08 -9.32
N SER A 18 -5.30 42.73 -9.73
CA SER A 18 -4.98 41.43 -10.33
C SER A 18 -4.32 40.43 -9.35
N ALA A 19 -3.99 40.86 -8.13
CA ALA A 19 -3.75 39.94 -7.03
C ALA A 19 -5.13 39.45 -6.52
N GLY A 20 -5.82 38.66 -7.33
CA GLY A 20 -6.95 37.86 -6.86
C GLY A 20 -6.40 37.06 -5.68
N SER A 21 -6.90 37.38 -4.48
CA SER A 21 -6.61 36.61 -3.29
C SER A 21 -6.91 35.15 -3.64
N ALA A 22 -5.86 34.35 -3.79
CA ALA A 22 -5.97 32.91 -3.88
C ALA A 22 -6.55 32.42 -2.55
N PHE A 23 -7.87 32.44 -2.45
CA PHE A 23 -8.56 31.92 -1.26
C PHE A 23 -8.32 30.43 -1.25
N ALA A 24 -7.72 29.94 -0.17
CA ALA A 24 -7.61 28.54 0.13
C ALA A 24 -8.99 27.88 0.01
N TYR A 25 -9.13 26.89 -0.86
CA TYR A 25 -10.37 26.12 -0.95
C TYR A 25 -10.48 25.17 0.22
N LEU A 26 -11.25 25.55 1.23
CA LEU A 26 -11.61 24.70 2.35
C LEU A 26 -13.11 24.38 2.26
N PRO A 27 -13.47 23.11 1.96
CA PRO A 27 -14.86 22.75 1.73
C PRO A 27 -15.68 22.85 3.01
N THR A 28 -16.84 23.48 2.95
CA THR A 28 -17.82 23.54 4.05
C THR A 28 -18.77 22.34 4.05
N SER A 29 -18.87 21.64 2.93
CA SER A 29 -19.65 20.41 2.74
C SER A 29 -19.14 19.59 1.56
N ASN A 30 -19.65 18.37 1.39
CA ASN A 30 -19.36 17.54 0.22
C ASN A 30 -19.91 18.10 -1.10
N ALA A 31 -20.79 19.11 -1.06
CA ALA A 31 -21.31 19.78 -2.26
C ALA A 31 -20.57 21.09 -2.59
N ASP A 32 -19.56 21.45 -1.79
CA ASP A 32 -18.82 22.70 -1.95
C ASP A 32 -17.57 22.51 -2.82
N GLY A 33 -17.78 22.22 -4.07
CA GLY A 33 -16.74 22.07 -5.08
C GLY A 33 -17.34 22.16 -6.46
N ASP A 34 -16.56 22.66 -7.42
CA ASP A 34 -16.99 22.71 -8.82
C ASP A 34 -16.92 21.30 -9.43
N LYS A 35 -15.95 20.49 -8.93
CA LYS A 35 -15.81 19.09 -9.28
C LYS A 35 -15.53 18.25 -8.02
N ILE A 36 -16.36 17.22 -7.82
CA ILE A 36 -16.21 16.25 -6.74
C ILE A 36 -16.08 14.86 -7.36
N ILE A 37 -15.07 14.09 -6.96
CA ILE A 37 -14.78 12.76 -7.47
C ILE A 37 -14.75 11.77 -6.31
N TYR A 38 -15.52 10.70 -6.44
CA TYR A 38 -15.56 9.61 -5.48
C TYR A 38 -14.69 8.45 -5.95
N TRP A 39 -13.66 8.16 -5.19
CA TRP A 39 -12.67 7.12 -5.49
C TRP A 39 -12.75 6.00 -4.48
N SER A 40 -12.85 4.74 -4.92
CA SER A 40 -12.87 3.56 -4.03
C SER A 40 -11.77 2.57 -4.39
N GLY A 41 -11.45 1.69 -3.43
CA GLY A 41 -10.57 0.55 -3.72
C GLY A 41 -9.33 0.45 -2.85
N ALA A 42 -8.24 -0.02 -3.44
CA ALA A 42 -7.04 -0.48 -2.77
C ALA A 42 -6.55 0.39 -1.61
N THR A 43 -6.32 -0.25 -0.46
CA THR A 43 -5.67 0.37 0.71
C THR A 43 -4.15 0.37 0.59
N ALA A 44 -3.59 -0.51 -0.23
CA ALA A 44 -2.14 -0.61 -0.40
C ALA A 44 -1.56 0.66 -1.03
N SER A 45 -2.30 1.30 -1.94
CA SER A 45 -1.93 2.53 -2.65
C SER A 45 -2.49 3.82 -2.02
N THR A 46 -2.92 3.79 -0.76
CA THR A 46 -3.61 4.93 -0.13
C THR A 46 -2.77 6.19 -0.13
N GLN A 47 -1.51 6.09 0.25
CA GLN A 47 -0.63 7.27 0.38
C GLN A 47 -0.24 7.81 -0.99
N SER A 48 0.20 6.96 -1.90
CA SER A 48 0.57 7.39 -3.25
C SER A 48 -0.62 7.92 -4.04
N ALA A 49 -1.82 7.38 -3.83
CA ALA A 49 -3.04 7.94 -4.42
C ALA A 49 -3.35 9.34 -3.89
N GLN A 50 -3.22 9.58 -2.58
CA GLN A 50 -3.38 10.91 -1.98
C GLN A 50 -2.36 11.90 -2.54
N GLU A 51 -1.10 11.52 -2.57
CA GLU A 51 -0.02 12.36 -3.07
C GLU A 51 -0.14 12.64 -4.57
N SER A 52 -0.58 11.66 -5.36
CA SER A 52 -0.81 11.87 -6.78
C SER A 52 -1.84 12.98 -7.05
N VAL A 53 -2.87 13.09 -6.21
CA VAL A 53 -3.83 14.20 -6.30
C VAL A 53 -3.18 15.52 -5.87
N ILE A 54 -2.46 15.54 -4.74
CA ILE A 54 -1.77 16.74 -4.25
C ILE A 54 -0.81 17.29 -5.31
N GLU A 55 0.00 16.42 -5.90
CA GLU A 55 1.08 16.83 -6.78
C GLU A 55 0.65 17.11 -8.22
N PHE A 56 -0.32 16.39 -8.74
CA PHE A 56 -0.67 16.44 -10.16
C PHE A 56 -2.04 17.07 -10.47
N VAL A 57 -2.96 17.11 -9.51
CA VAL A 57 -4.26 17.75 -9.69
C VAL A 57 -4.30 19.14 -9.07
N CYS A 58 -3.73 19.30 -7.87
CA CYS A 58 -3.76 20.54 -7.12
C CYS A 58 -2.70 21.54 -7.61
N ASP A 59 -3.03 22.82 -7.56
CA ASP A 59 -2.10 23.91 -7.80
C ASP A 59 -1.90 24.71 -6.48
N GLU A 60 -0.80 24.48 -5.81
CA GLU A 60 -0.46 25.13 -4.55
C GLU A 60 -0.26 26.65 -4.70
N ALA A 61 0.09 27.12 -5.89
CA ALA A 61 0.19 28.55 -6.19
C ALA A 61 -1.19 29.22 -6.28
N ALA A 62 -2.24 28.45 -6.55
CA ALA A 62 -3.64 28.92 -6.61
C ALA A 62 -4.35 28.86 -5.26
N GLY A 63 -3.71 28.35 -4.20
CA GLY A 63 -4.25 28.29 -2.84
C GLY A 63 -3.80 27.07 -2.05
N THR A 64 -4.15 27.05 -0.78
CA THR A 64 -3.78 25.97 0.14
C THR A 64 -4.42 24.65 -0.28
N VAL A 65 -3.63 23.59 -0.34
CA VAL A 65 -4.10 22.22 -0.48
C VAL A 65 -4.56 21.71 0.89
N ASN A 66 -5.79 21.24 0.98
CA ASN A 66 -6.38 20.74 2.22
C ASN A 66 -6.61 19.22 2.13
N VAL A 67 -6.17 18.51 3.14
CA VAL A 67 -6.41 17.07 3.30
C VAL A 67 -7.29 16.85 4.52
N MET A 68 -8.38 16.16 4.35
CA MET A 68 -9.28 15.74 5.43
C MET A 68 -9.17 14.22 5.55
N SER A 69 -8.89 13.71 6.74
CA SER A 69 -8.60 12.28 6.90
C SER A 69 -9.28 11.67 8.12
N ARG A 70 -9.64 10.41 8.01
CA ARG A 70 -9.95 9.48 9.10
C ARG A 70 -9.48 8.09 8.68
N THR A 71 -9.51 7.13 9.60
CA THR A 71 -9.14 5.74 9.30
C THR A 71 -9.84 5.24 8.03
N ASN A 72 -9.06 4.79 7.04
CA ASN A 72 -9.50 4.23 5.75
C ASN A 72 -10.32 5.18 4.85
N ASN A 73 -10.26 6.47 5.07
CA ASN A 73 -10.90 7.47 4.20
C ASN A 73 -10.10 8.76 4.23
N TRP A 74 -9.98 9.40 3.08
CA TRP A 74 -9.41 10.72 2.98
C TRP A 74 -10.08 11.54 1.87
N ALA A 75 -9.92 12.84 1.93
CA ALA A 75 -10.28 13.74 0.87
C ALA A 75 -9.15 14.77 0.67
N VAL A 76 -8.86 15.09 -0.57
CA VAL A 76 -8.02 16.22 -0.96
C VAL A 76 -8.90 17.27 -1.59
N ALA A 77 -8.84 18.50 -1.09
CA ALA A 77 -9.57 19.64 -1.63
C ALA A 77 -8.58 20.76 -1.97
N CYS A 78 -8.65 21.23 -3.20
CA CYS A 78 -7.72 22.23 -3.72
C CYS A 78 -8.29 22.98 -4.92
N ASN A 79 -7.62 24.04 -5.35
CA ASN A 79 -7.85 24.67 -6.62
C ASN A 79 -7.03 23.97 -7.70
N ALA A 80 -7.65 23.56 -8.79
CA ALA A 80 -6.97 23.26 -10.04
C ALA A 80 -6.77 24.54 -10.83
N THR A 81 -5.80 24.57 -11.74
CA THR A 81 -5.65 25.67 -12.71
C THR A 81 -5.55 25.13 -14.13
N ALA A 82 -5.94 25.92 -15.10
CA ALA A 82 -5.82 25.55 -16.49
C ALA A 82 -4.35 25.30 -16.91
N ALA A 83 -3.39 25.84 -16.18
CA ALA A 83 -1.96 25.62 -16.42
C ALA A 83 -1.53 24.20 -16.01
N LYS A 84 -2.02 23.72 -14.87
CA LYS A 84 -1.67 22.38 -14.31
C LYS A 84 -2.66 21.30 -14.78
N THR A 85 -3.93 21.63 -14.86
CA THR A 85 -5.04 20.75 -15.26
C THR A 85 -5.91 21.41 -16.34
N PRO A 86 -5.43 21.48 -17.59
CA PRO A 86 -6.14 22.22 -18.66
C PRO A 86 -7.60 21.82 -18.85
N SER A 87 -7.92 20.54 -18.65
CA SER A 87 -9.26 19.99 -18.83
C SER A 87 -10.27 20.44 -17.78
N LEU A 88 -9.80 20.78 -16.57
CA LEU A 88 -10.65 21.25 -15.47
C LEU A 88 -10.71 22.78 -15.39
N GLY A 89 -9.81 23.49 -16.08
CA GLY A 89 -9.71 24.94 -15.97
C GLY A 89 -9.35 25.39 -14.55
N ASN A 90 -9.94 26.49 -14.09
CA ASN A 90 -9.75 27.02 -12.74
C ASN A 90 -10.90 26.55 -11.83
N ALA A 91 -10.93 25.26 -11.51
CA ALA A 91 -11.99 24.64 -10.74
C ALA A 91 -11.54 24.34 -9.29
N ARG A 92 -12.49 24.41 -8.36
CA ARG A 92 -12.33 23.84 -7.01
C ARG A 92 -12.61 22.35 -7.09
N VAL A 93 -11.57 21.56 -6.89
CA VAL A 93 -11.62 20.09 -7.00
C VAL A 93 -11.58 19.45 -5.62
N MET A 94 -12.41 18.44 -5.42
CA MET A 94 -12.38 17.60 -4.24
C MET A 94 -12.39 16.13 -4.65
N VAL A 95 -11.34 15.41 -4.30
CA VAL A 95 -11.25 13.95 -4.50
C VAL A 95 -11.42 13.28 -3.14
N ILE A 96 -12.43 12.43 -3.03
CA ILE A 96 -12.77 11.73 -1.78
C ILE A 96 -12.54 10.25 -1.99
N LYS A 97 -11.55 9.67 -1.27
CA LYS A 97 -11.23 8.26 -1.38
C LYS A 97 -11.73 7.46 -0.19
N ARG A 98 -12.29 6.30 -0.49
CA ARG A 98 -12.68 5.26 0.44
C ARG A 98 -11.80 4.03 0.23
N ASP A 99 -11.01 3.69 1.24
CA ASP A 99 -10.17 2.48 1.27
C ASP A 99 -10.88 1.28 1.94
N ASN A 100 -11.99 1.53 2.62
CA ASN A 100 -12.75 0.51 3.34
C ASN A 100 -13.30 -0.55 2.38
N GLY A 101 -13.07 -1.82 2.67
CA GLY A 101 -13.41 -2.95 1.79
C GLY A 101 -12.33 -3.28 0.74
N GLY A 102 -11.30 -2.44 0.61
CA GLY A 102 -10.14 -2.69 -0.25
C GLY A 102 -10.43 -2.68 -1.75
N SER A 103 -9.54 -3.29 -2.52
CA SER A 103 -9.53 -3.26 -3.99
C SER A 103 -10.83 -3.76 -4.63
N GLY A 104 -11.49 -4.75 -4.05
CA GLY A 104 -12.73 -5.30 -4.59
C GLY A 104 -13.87 -4.28 -4.64
N VAL A 105 -13.86 -3.27 -3.75
CA VAL A 105 -14.84 -2.17 -3.78
C VAL A 105 -14.56 -1.20 -4.93
N GLY A 106 -13.31 -1.11 -5.36
CA GLY A 106 -12.92 -0.39 -6.57
C GLY A 106 -13.20 -1.14 -7.87
N VAL A 107 -13.82 -2.31 -7.80
CA VAL A 107 -14.12 -3.17 -8.97
C VAL A 107 -15.62 -3.43 -9.10
N GLY A 108 -16.20 -4.34 -8.33
CA GLY A 108 -17.61 -4.72 -8.46
C GLY A 108 -18.57 -3.57 -8.19
N PRO A 109 -18.53 -2.92 -7.01
CA PRO A 109 -19.36 -1.77 -6.71
C PRO A 109 -19.17 -0.59 -7.67
N LEU A 110 -17.94 -0.34 -8.14
CA LEU A 110 -17.67 0.68 -9.16
C LEU A 110 -18.38 0.37 -10.48
N GLN A 111 -18.25 -0.88 -10.96
CA GLN A 111 -18.89 -1.32 -12.19
C GLN A 111 -20.42 -1.20 -12.14
N GLN A 112 -21.00 -1.51 -10.99
CA GLN A 112 -22.45 -1.59 -10.80
C GLN A 112 -23.06 -0.27 -10.31
N GLY A 113 -22.27 0.77 -10.04
CA GLY A 113 -22.76 2.05 -9.53
C GLY A 113 -23.37 1.97 -8.12
N VAL A 114 -22.86 1.10 -7.27
CA VAL A 114 -23.39 0.88 -5.91
C VAL A 114 -23.11 2.09 -5.03
N LEU A 115 -24.14 2.63 -4.39
CA LEU A 115 -24.00 3.75 -3.45
C LEU A 115 -23.27 3.30 -2.17
N LEU A 116 -22.08 3.83 -1.95
CA LEU A 116 -21.23 3.56 -0.81
C LEU A 116 -21.15 4.75 0.12
N ASN A 117 -20.79 4.50 1.39
CA ASN A 117 -20.50 5.53 2.36
C ASN A 117 -19.10 6.12 2.11
N PHE A 118 -19.05 7.40 1.78
CA PHE A 118 -17.82 8.18 1.68
C PHE A 118 -17.69 9.17 2.84
N LEU A 119 -16.50 9.69 3.07
CA LEU A 119 -16.22 10.68 4.10
C LEU A 119 -17.08 11.93 3.90
N ASN A 120 -17.76 12.36 4.96
CA ASN A 120 -18.41 13.67 5.00
C ASN A 120 -17.37 14.74 5.34
N VAL A 121 -17.04 15.57 4.36
CA VAL A 121 -16.04 16.65 4.46
C VAL A 121 -16.74 17.96 4.79
N SER A 122 -17.11 18.18 6.03
CA SER A 122 -17.66 19.45 6.48
C SER A 122 -16.75 20.09 7.52
N THR A 123 -16.34 21.33 7.27
CA THR A 123 -15.43 22.10 8.14
C THR A 123 -16.09 23.32 8.81
N GLY A 124 -17.36 23.60 8.51
CA GLY A 124 -18.14 24.64 9.18
C GLY A 124 -18.45 24.31 10.65
N ALA A 125 -19.01 25.25 11.39
CA ALA A 125 -19.38 25.05 12.79
C ALA A 125 -20.29 23.82 12.95
N GLY A 126 -19.88 22.88 13.82
CA GLY A 126 -20.57 21.60 13.98
C GLY A 126 -20.26 20.58 12.85
N GLY A 127 -19.32 20.89 11.99
CA GLY A 127 -18.88 19.99 10.90
C GLY A 127 -18.13 18.76 11.38
N ASN A 128 -17.85 17.88 10.44
CA ASN A 128 -17.22 16.59 10.72
C ASN A 128 -15.68 16.65 10.77
N CYS A 129 -15.05 17.59 10.06
CA CYS A 129 -13.58 17.71 9.93
C CYS A 129 -13.09 18.97 10.67
N LEU A 130 -13.19 18.96 12.00
CA LEU A 130 -12.82 20.05 12.89
C LEU A 130 -11.51 19.78 13.66
N GLY A 131 -10.75 18.77 13.30
CA GLY A 131 -9.43 18.53 13.87
C GLY A 131 -8.50 19.72 13.70
N ALA A 132 -7.51 19.85 14.60
CA ALA A 132 -6.50 20.90 14.49
C ALA A 132 -5.74 20.78 13.17
N ASP A 133 -5.36 21.93 12.61
CA ASP A 133 -4.55 22.03 11.41
C ASP A 133 -3.14 21.50 11.67
N ILE A 134 -2.72 20.54 10.86
CA ILE A 134 -1.37 19.98 10.87
C ILE A 134 -0.72 20.31 9.53
N ASN A 135 0.29 21.17 9.56
CA ASN A 135 1.07 21.49 8.37
C ASN A 135 1.96 20.30 8.00
N LYS A 136 1.87 19.87 6.75
CA LYS A 136 2.66 18.79 6.17
C LYS A 136 3.19 19.19 4.80
N VAL A 137 4.07 18.35 4.28
CA VAL A 137 4.56 18.42 2.91
C VAL A 137 4.39 17.06 2.23
N SER A 138 4.16 17.06 0.93
CA SER A 138 4.16 15.84 0.11
C SER A 138 5.59 15.33 -0.11
N SER A 139 5.73 14.17 -0.75
CA SER A 139 7.05 13.61 -1.14
C SER A 139 7.87 14.58 -1.98
N ASN A 140 7.23 15.47 -2.71
CA ASN A 140 7.87 16.48 -3.56
C ASN A 140 7.84 17.90 -2.94
N ASN A 141 7.73 17.98 -1.61
CA ASN A 141 7.73 19.22 -0.83
C ASN A 141 6.57 20.18 -1.12
N ILE A 142 5.45 19.73 -1.68
CA ILE A 142 4.25 20.56 -1.81
C ILE A 142 3.59 20.69 -0.43
N PRO A 143 3.44 21.94 0.09
CA PRO A 143 2.83 22.14 1.39
C PRO A 143 1.33 21.87 1.35
N TYR A 144 0.83 21.22 2.38
CA TYR A 144 -0.61 21.01 2.58
C TYR A 144 -0.98 21.05 4.06
N VAL A 145 -2.27 21.25 4.33
CA VAL A 145 -2.84 21.24 5.68
C VAL A 145 -3.70 20.00 5.85
N GLU A 146 -3.39 19.17 6.83
CA GLU A 146 -4.20 18.01 7.18
C GLU A 146 -5.08 18.27 8.40
N ARG A 147 -6.35 17.79 8.33
CA ARG A 147 -7.32 17.81 9.42
C ARG A 147 -7.89 16.42 9.65
N SER A 148 -8.02 16.05 10.91
CA SER A 148 -8.75 14.83 11.26
C SER A 148 -10.25 15.07 11.23
N CYS A 149 -10.99 14.05 10.76
CA CYS A 149 -12.45 14.05 10.71
C CYS A 149 -13.02 13.06 11.73
N ALA A 150 -14.15 13.42 12.34
CA ALA A 150 -14.97 12.51 13.11
C ALA A 150 -15.69 11.50 12.17
N GLY A 151 -16.51 10.62 12.72
CA GLY A 151 -17.17 9.53 12.00
C GLY A 151 -18.45 9.92 11.25
N GLY A 152 -18.39 10.76 10.22
CA GLY A 152 -19.54 11.10 9.37
C GLY A 152 -19.42 10.57 7.95
N ASN A 153 -20.53 10.21 7.32
CA ASN A 153 -20.61 9.81 5.93
C ASN A 153 -21.45 10.78 5.11
N VAL A 154 -21.22 10.82 3.80
CA VAL A 154 -22.07 11.54 2.84
C VAL A 154 -23.51 11.05 2.96
N ALA A 155 -24.45 11.96 3.15
CA ALA A 155 -25.87 11.62 3.24
C ALA A 155 -26.36 10.96 1.95
N GLY A 156 -27.02 9.82 2.07
CA GLY A 156 -27.47 9.04 0.92
C GLY A 156 -26.38 8.27 0.18
N GLY A 157 -25.12 8.34 0.60
CA GLY A 157 -24.00 7.69 -0.07
C GLY A 157 -23.66 8.31 -1.42
N ALA A 158 -22.63 7.76 -2.09
CA ALA A 158 -22.27 8.13 -3.44
C ALA A 158 -21.81 6.89 -4.23
N ALA A 159 -22.00 6.89 -5.55
CA ALA A 159 -21.41 5.88 -6.41
C ALA A 159 -19.93 6.23 -6.66
N PRO A 160 -19.00 5.26 -6.58
CA PRO A 160 -17.62 5.51 -6.93
C PRO A 160 -17.49 5.78 -8.44
N GLU A 161 -16.61 6.71 -8.81
CA GLU A 161 -16.34 7.10 -10.19
C GLU A 161 -14.96 6.61 -10.66
N ILE A 162 -14.00 6.50 -9.72
CA ILE A 162 -12.66 5.91 -9.94
C ILE A 162 -12.48 4.73 -8.99
N GLY A 163 -11.82 3.69 -9.47
CA GLY A 163 -11.46 2.52 -8.69
C GLY A 163 -9.99 2.16 -8.82
N THR A 164 -9.44 1.58 -7.76
CA THR A 164 -8.11 0.97 -7.76
C THR A 164 -8.14 -0.45 -7.27
N SER A 165 -7.34 -1.30 -7.90
CA SER A 165 -7.19 -2.68 -7.47
C SER A 165 -5.75 -3.18 -7.56
N ASP A 166 -5.36 -4.05 -6.60
CA ASP A 166 -4.02 -4.65 -6.53
C ASP A 166 -3.85 -5.85 -7.48
N ILE A 167 -4.96 -6.38 -8.01
CA ILE A 167 -4.98 -7.46 -9.00
C ILE A 167 -6.00 -7.15 -10.09
N GLU A 168 -6.01 -7.93 -11.16
CA GLU A 168 -6.99 -7.75 -12.23
C GLU A 168 -8.44 -7.87 -11.73
N PRO A 169 -9.35 -7.02 -12.23
CA PRO A 169 -10.75 -6.96 -11.78
C PRO A 169 -11.48 -8.30 -11.80
N GLY A 170 -11.26 -9.12 -12.82
CA GLY A 170 -11.94 -10.42 -12.99
C GLY A 170 -11.68 -11.45 -11.87
N LEU A 171 -10.66 -11.23 -11.05
CA LEU A 171 -10.32 -12.12 -9.93
C LEU A 171 -11.04 -11.77 -8.62
N PHE A 172 -11.82 -10.66 -8.58
CA PHE A 172 -12.65 -10.33 -7.42
C PHE A 172 -13.98 -11.10 -7.40
N THR A 173 -13.86 -12.42 -7.48
CA THR A 173 -14.96 -13.39 -7.39
C THR A 173 -14.72 -14.35 -6.22
N GLY A 174 -15.73 -15.10 -5.80
CA GLY A 174 -15.61 -16.11 -4.75
C GLY A 174 -14.96 -15.56 -3.48
N LEU A 175 -13.85 -16.16 -3.05
CA LEU A 175 -13.11 -15.78 -1.83
C LEU A 175 -12.45 -14.38 -1.89
N ASN A 176 -12.29 -13.82 -3.07
CA ASN A 176 -11.72 -12.49 -3.26
C ASN A 176 -12.80 -11.41 -3.40
N ALA A 177 -14.07 -11.76 -3.59
CA ALA A 177 -15.15 -10.76 -3.71
C ALA A 177 -15.34 -9.99 -2.40
N PRO A 178 -15.54 -8.66 -2.45
CA PRO A 178 -15.83 -7.89 -1.24
C PRO A 178 -17.17 -8.31 -0.65
N VAL A 179 -17.23 -8.43 0.68
CA VAL A 179 -18.45 -8.72 1.42
C VAL A 179 -18.92 -7.42 2.07
N LEU A 180 -20.02 -6.88 1.58
CA LEU A 180 -20.57 -5.59 1.97
C LEU A 180 -21.92 -5.74 2.66
N SER A 181 -22.29 -4.73 3.44
CA SER A 181 -23.55 -4.64 4.17
C SER A 181 -24.06 -3.19 4.15
N LEU A 182 -25.25 -2.94 4.70
CA LEU A 182 -25.80 -1.59 4.86
C LEU A 182 -24.85 -0.62 5.59
N SER A 183 -23.95 -1.12 6.42
CA SER A 183 -22.93 -0.27 7.06
C SER A 183 -21.90 0.28 6.07
N ASP A 184 -21.79 -0.30 4.88
CA ASP A 184 -20.88 0.15 3.82
C ASP A 184 -21.53 1.16 2.88
N GLY A 185 -22.84 1.19 2.79
CA GLY A 185 -23.58 2.19 2.00
C GLY A 185 -25.04 1.87 1.82
N PRO A 186 -25.87 2.87 1.53
CA PRO A 186 -27.32 2.73 1.38
C PRO A 186 -27.71 1.92 0.13
N GLY A 187 -26.82 1.80 -0.85
CA GLY A 187 -27.01 0.95 -2.03
C GLY A 187 -26.67 -0.53 -1.80
N VAL A 188 -26.18 -0.88 -0.62
CA VAL A 188 -25.78 -2.26 -0.28
C VAL A 188 -26.97 -2.97 0.38
N PRO A 189 -27.26 -4.24 0.04
CA PRO A 189 -28.31 -5.04 0.68
C PRO A 189 -28.15 -5.15 2.20
N ALA A 190 -29.25 -5.38 2.90
CA ALA A 190 -29.27 -5.51 4.37
C ALA A 190 -28.42 -6.69 4.88
N ASN A 191 -28.30 -7.74 4.09
CA ASN A 191 -27.44 -8.89 4.38
C ASN A 191 -26.07 -8.70 3.76
N LEU A 192 -25.05 -9.27 4.40
CA LEU A 192 -23.70 -9.33 3.83
C LEU A 192 -23.76 -10.03 2.47
N THR A 193 -23.20 -9.38 1.45
CA THR A 193 -23.27 -9.84 0.07
C THR A 193 -21.89 -9.73 -0.57
N PRO A 194 -21.41 -10.79 -1.24
CA PRO A 194 -20.25 -10.65 -2.11
C PRO A 194 -20.63 -9.87 -3.38
N TYR A 195 -19.83 -8.92 -3.77
CA TYR A 195 -19.94 -8.17 -5.02
C TYR A 195 -18.83 -8.59 -5.96
N PRO A 196 -18.98 -9.68 -6.72
CA PRO A 196 -17.97 -10.10 -7.67
C PRO A 196 -17.92 -9.14 -8.86
N PHE A 197 -16.81 -9.15 -9.57
CA PHE A 197 -16.74 -8.59 -10.91
C PHE A 197 -17.72 -9.36 -11.81
N ASP A 198 -18.54 -8.63 -12.56
CA ASP A 198 -19.47 -9.22 -13.54
C ASP A 198 -18.86 -9.16 -14.95
N PRO A 199 -18.39 -10.28 -15.52
CA PRO A 199 -17.81 -10.30 -16.85
C PRO A 199 -18.83 -9.98 -17.96
N ASN A 200 -20.13 -10.06 -17.67
CA ASN A 200 -21.23 -9.72 -18.58
C ASN A 200 -21.78 -8.31 -18.32
N GLY A 201 -21.26 -7.62 -17.31
CA GLY A 201 -21.65 -6.25 -16.98
C GLY A 201 -21.12 -5.22 -17.95
N LEU A 202 -21.38 -3.94 -17.65
CA LEU A 202 -20.84 -2.85 -18.45
C LEU A 202 -19.31 -2.78 -18.33
N PRO A 203 -18.60 -2.59 -19.45
CA PRO A 203 -17.16 -2.38 -19.39
C PRO A 203 -16.83 -1.08 -18.65
N PHE A 204 -15.67 -1.00 -18.02
CA PHE A 204 -15.16 0.26 -17.49
C PHE A 204 -14.95 1.28 -18.62
N ALA A 205 -15.24 2.57 -18.35
CA ALA A 205 -14.99 3.64 -19.31
C ALA A 205 -13.50 3.80 -19.63
N ARG A 206 -12.64 3.54 -18.66
CA ARG A 206 -11.17 3.50 -18.78
C ARG A 206 -10.62 2.39 -17.89
N THR A 207 -9.51 1.81 -18.32
CA THR A 207 -8.71 0.88 -17.51
C THR A 207 -7.23 1.14 -17.81
N ALA A 208 -6.39 1.22 -16.78
CA ALA A 208 -4.97 1.42 -16.94
C ALA A 208 -4.18 0.62 -15.91
N VAL A 209 -3.05 0.08 -16.35
CA VAL A 209 -2.00 -0.45 -15.49
C VAL A 209 -1.09 0.71 -15.13
N VAL A 210 -0.84 0.93 -13.83
CA VAL A 210 -0.19 2.16 -13.35
C VAL A 210 1.20 1.96 -12.77
N GLY A 211 1.46 0.84 -12.13
CA GLY A 211 2.77 0.55 -11.54
C GLY A 211 2.73 -0.73 -10.74
N ASP A 212 3.89 -1.16 -10.28
CA ASP A 212 4.03 -2.34 -9.43
C ASP A 212 4.25 -1.92 -7.98
N LEU A 213 3.54 -2.59 -7.08
CA LEU A 213 3.65 -2.42 -5.65
C LEU A 213 4.14 -3.71 -5.01
N VAL A 214 5.10 -3.59 -4.10
CA VAL A 214 5.71 -4.75 -3.43
C VAL A 214 4.85 -5.18 -2.25
N PHE A 215 4.67 -6.49 -2.09
CA PHE A 215 3.91 -7.12 -1.01
C PHE A 215 4.78 -8.07 -0.20
N ASN A 216 4.40 -8.29 1.06
CA ASN A 216 5.10 -9.24 1.93
C ASN A 216 4.14 -9.81 2.97
N THR A 217 4.61 -10.82 3.69
CA THR A 217 3.96 -11.42 4.85
C THR A 217 4.69 -11.01 6.11
N PRO A 218 4.39 -9.83 6.70
CA PRO A 218 5.05 -9.40 7.92
C PRO A 218 4.73 -10.33 9.08
N ILE A 219 5.69 -10.46 9.98
CA ILE A 219 5.59 -11.24 11.21
C ILE A 219 5.87 -10.36 12.41
N ASN A 220 5.32 -10.69 13.58
CA ASN A 220 5.64 -9.93 14.78
C ASN A 220 7.08 -10.17 15.22
N THR A 221 7.65 -9.23 15.99
CA THR A 221 9.08 -9.24 16.35
C THR A 221 9.48 -10.46 17.17
N GLY A 222 8.57 -11.05 17.95
CA GLY A 222 8.82 -12.29 18.66
C GLY A 222 9.07 -13.46 17.71
N LEU A 223 8.24 -13.62 16.67
CA LEU A 223 8.42 -14.64 15.63
C LEU A 223 9.65 -14.34 14.77
N TYR A 224 9.90 -13.08 14.45
CA TYR A 224 11.06 -12.65 13.67
C TYR A 224 12.37 -13.12 14.34
N LYS A 225 12.53 -12.83 15.63
CA LYS A 225 13.68 -13.29 16.42
C LYS A 225 13.77 -14.81 16.52
N ALA A 226 12.63 -15.49 16.67
CA ALA A 226 12.62 -16.97 16.70
C ALA A 226 13.11 -17.58 15.38
N LEU A 227 12.70 -17.02 14.23
CA LEU A 227 13.20 -17.44 12.92
C LEU A 227 14.70 -17.14 12.76
N GLN A 228 15.17 -15.99 13.21
CA GLN A 228 16.61 -15.69 13.20
C GLN A 228 17.41 -16.70 14.04
N ALA A 229 16.92 -17.04 15.25
CA ALA A 229 17.55 -18.05 16.08
C ALA A 229 17.60 -19.44 15.44
N ALA A 230 16.59 -19.75 14.61
CA ALA A 230 16.55 -21.02 13.88
C ALA A 230 17.46 -21.03 12.65
N GLN A 231 17.55 -19.93 11.91
CA GLN A 231 18.24 -19.86 10.62
C GLN A 231 19.72 -19.50 10.73
N PHE A 232 20.10 -18.68 11.72
CA PHE A 232 21.47 -18.22 11.86
C PHE A 232 22.22 -19.01 12.95
N PRO A 233 23.52 -19.28 12.78
CA PRO A 233 24.33 -19.91 13.82
C PRO A 233 24.50 -18.98 15.03
N ALA A 234 24.69 -19.54 16.21
CA ALA A 234 24.83 -18.78 17.47
C ALA A 234 25.99 -17.76 17.46
N THR A 235 26.97 -17.96 16.60
CA THR A 235 28.13 -17.05 16.42
C THR A 235 27.85 -15.92 15.43
N SER A 236 26.71 -15.95 14.73
CA SER A 236 26.34 -14.94 13.74
C SER A 236 26.03 -13.60 14.39
N PRO A 237 26.39 -12.46 13.76
CA PRO A 237 25.91 -11.15 14.17
C PRO A 237 24.38 -11.01 14.04
N CYS A 238 23.72 -11.93 13.32
CA CYS A 238 22.26 -11.98 13.14
C CYS A 238 21.55 -12.86 14.18
N TYR A 239 22.28 -13.50 15.10
CA TYR A 239 21.67 -14.37 16.10
C TYR A 239 21.10 -13.55 17.28
N PRO A 240 19.80 -13.66 17.59
CA PRO A 240 19.09 -12.76 18.50
C PRO A 240 19.26 -13.15 19.99
N SER A 241 20.46 -13.15 20.53
CA SER A 241 20.68 -13.35 21.96
C SER A 241 21.01 -12.05 22.69
N ALA A 242 20.63 -11.96 23.94
CA ALA A 242 20.90 -10.78 24.79
C ALA A 242 22.39 -10.45 24.90
N GLY A 243 23.25 -11.46 24.85
CA GLY A 243 24.71 -11.33 24.93
C GLY A 243 25.37 -10.98 23.57
N ASN A 244 24.65 -10.97 22.49
CA ASN A 244 25.20 -10.67 21.17
C ASN A 244 25.24 -9.17 20.92
N ALA A 245 26.33 -8.51 21.29
CA ALA A 245 26.50 -7.07 21.09
C ALA A 245 26.43 -6.67 19.60
N ALA A 246 26.89 -7.53 18.69
CA ALA A 246 26.82 -7.28 17.25
C ALA A 246 25.38 -7.27 16.74
N TYR A 247 24.48 -8.09 17.28
CA TYR A 247 23.06 -8.09 16.93
C TYR A 247 22.38 -6.76 17.28
N ASN A 248 22.72 -6.19 18.44
CA ASN A 248 22.10 -4.97 18.97
C ASN A 248 22.83 -3.69 18.50
N ALA A 249 23.99 -3.81 17.84
CA ALA A 249 24.73 -2.67 17.34
C ALA A 249 23.89 -1.88 16.33
N VAL A 250 23.79 -0.57 16.53
CA VAL A 250 23.13 0.31 15.56
C VAL A 250 24.08 0.55 14.39
N VAL A 251 23.62 0.24 13.20
CA VAL A 251 24.37 0.40 11.96
C VAL A 251 23.62 1.36 11.03
N VAL A 252 24.36 2.10 10.23
CA VAL A 252 23.77 2.85 9.10
C VAL A 252 23.63 1.90 7.93
N VAL A 253 22.39 1.66 7.52
CA VAL A 253 22.08 0.68 6.47
C VAL A 253 22.27 1.28 5.09
N ASN A 254 21.91 2.55 4.96
CA ASN A 254 22.15 3.34 3.76
C ASN A 254 22.52 4.77 4.17
N ALA A 255 23.35 5.43 3.42
CA ALA A 255 23.68 6.85 3.61
C ALA A 255 22.90 7.67 2.58
N ASP A 256 22.46 8.87 2.98
CA ASP A 256 21.84 9.80 2.04
C ASP A 256 22.79 10.04 0.88
N ASP A 257 22.32 9.86 -0.35
CA ASP A 257 23.04 10.26 -1.53
C ASP A 257 22.68 11.72 -1.86
N PRO A 258 23.64 12.66 -1.73
CA PRO A 258 23.38 14.06 -2.04
C PRO A 258 23.06 14.32 -3.52
N ALA A 259 23.32 13.35 -4.42
CA ALA A 259 23.02 13.49 -5.84
C ALA A 259 21.54 13.18 -6.17
N THR A 260 20.86 12.36 -5.36
CA THR A 260 19.47 11.94 -5.60
C THR A 260 18.45 12.80 -4.86
N ALA A 261 18.86 13.65 -3.92
CA ALA A 261 17.98 14.39 -3.01
C ALA A 261 17.02 13.49 -2.18
N ARG A 262 17.24 12.18 -2.16
CA ARG A 262 16.45 11.24 -1.37
C ARG A 262 17.00 11.12 0.04
N ASN A 263 16.12 11.20 1.02
CA ASN A 263 16.48 10.93 2.41
C ASN A 263 16.44 9.41 2.66
N GLU A 264 17.51 8.71 2.31
CA GLU A 264 17.64 7.24 2.36
C GLU A 264 18.38 6.74 3.60
N SER A 265 19.00 7.66 4.36
CA SER A 265 19.74 7.27 5.56
C SER A 265 18.83 6.61 6.60
N VAL A 266 19.13 5.36 6.89
CA VAL A 266 18.42 4.56 7.86
C VAL A 266 19.42 3.96 8.84
N SER A 267 19.19 4.21 10.13
CA SER A 267 19.93 3.57 11.21
C SER A 267 19.05 2.54 11.90
N ALA A 268 19.53 1.31 12.02
CA ALA A 268 18.80 0.20 12.62
C ALA A 268 19.72 -0.67 13.48
N PRO A 269 19.18 -1.44 14.44
CA PRO A 269 19.92 -2.56 15.01
C PRO A 269 20.35 -3.51 13.88
N ASN A 270 21.56 -4.05 13.98
CA ASN A 270 22.07 -4.96 12.95
C ASN A 270 21.14 -6.17 12.73
N GLY A 271 20.49 -6.65 13.79
CA GLY A 271 19.49 -7.72 13.70
C GLY A 271 18.27 -7.39 12.84
N ASP A 272 17.99 -6.12 12.58
CA ASP A 272 16.88 -5.66 11.74
C ASP A 272 17.34 -5.33 10.30
N THR A 273 18.61 -5.54 9.96
CA THR A 273 19.13 -5.29 8.59
C THR A 273 18.67 -6.35 7.60
N GLU A 274 18.72 -6.05 6.31
CA GLU A 274 18.41 -7.01 5.24
C GLU A 274 19.28 -8.28 5.35
N ALA A 275 20.55 -8.14 5.70
CA ALA A 275 21.46 -9.27 5.91
C ALA A 275 20.94 -10.23 6.97
N CYS A 276 20.35 -9.71 8.04
CA CYS A 276 19.81 -10.48 9.17
C CYS A 276 18.32 -10.82 9.05
N MET A 277 17.65 -10.38 8.00
CA MET A 277 16.24 -10.68 7.75
C MET A 277 16.04 -12.18 7.55
N PRO A 278 15.19 -12.86 8.36
CA PRO A 278 14.92 -14.28 8.18
C PRO A 278 14.07 -14.52 6.93
N SER A 279 14.12 -15.74 6.41
CA SER A 279 13.42 -16.14 5.18
C SER A 279 12.30 -17.14 5.49
N LEU A 280 11.20 -17.01 4.73
CA LEU A 280 10.16 -18.03 4.59
C LEU A 280 10.04 -18.38 3.12
N SER A 281 9.84 -19.65 2.80
CA SER A 281 9.54 -20.04 1.42
C SER A 281 8.07 -19.75 1.09
N ARG A 282 7.76 -19.69 -0.20
CA ARG A 282 6.40 -19.58 -0.70
C ARG A 282 5.49 -20.67 -0.15
N GLU A 283 5.99 -21.91 -0.09
CA GLU A 283 5.27 -23.08 0.37
C GLU A 283 5.01 -23.03 1.89
N GLU A 284 5.97 -22.53 2.66
CA GLU A 284 5.80 -22.31 4.11
C GLU A 284 4.72 -21.26 4.37
N ILE A 285 4.76 -20.13 3.65
CA ILE A 285 3.72 -19.10 3.73
C ILE A 285 2.35 -19.67 3.36
N ALA A 286 2.25 -20.40 2.26
CA ALA A 286 1.01 -21.04 1.84
C ALA A 286 0.49 -22.04 2.90
N SER A 287 1.36 -22.84 3.49
CA SER A 287 1.01 -23.81 4.53
C SER A 287 0.52 -23.15 5.82
N LEU A 288 1.14 -22.02 6.21
CA LEU A 288 0.70 -21.23 7.36
C LEU A 288 -0.66 -20.57 7.10
N MET A 289 -0.82 -19.94 5.94
CA MET A 289 -2.05 -19.20 5.58
C MET A 289 -3.26 -20.10 5.34
N THR A 290 -3.06 -21.30 4.85
CA THR A 290 -4.14 -22.29 4.66
C THR A 290 -4.43 -23.11 5.93
N GLY A 291 -3.57 -23.01 6.95
CA GLY A 291 -3.67 -23.76 8.21
C GLY A 291 -3.31 -25.24 8.07
N GLN A 292 -2.48 -25.60 7.09
CA GLN A 292 -1.86 -26.93 7.01
C GLN A 292 -0.85 -27.08 8.14
N ILE A 293 -0.07 -26.03 8.44
CA ILE A 293 0.71 -25.91 9.68
C ILE A 293 -0.16 -25.23 10.72
N ARG A 294 -0.45 -25.91 11.81
CA ARG A 294 -1.40 -25.46 12.84
C ARG A 294 -0.73 -24.91 14.09
N ASN A 295 0.44 -25.45 14.42
CA ASN A 295 1.23 -25.05 15.57
C ASN A 295 2.67 -24.79 15.15
N TRP A 296 3.31 -23.88 15.85
CA TRP A 296 4.71 -23.56 15.60
C TRP A 296 5.67 -24.71 15.98
N GLU A 297 5.21 -25.67 16.76
CA GLU A 297 5.94 -26.92 17.02
C GLU A 297 5.99 -27.85 15.82
N GLU A 298 5.06 -27.70 14.87
CA GLU A 298 5.03 -28.44 13.61
C GLU A 298 5.96 -27.79 12.56
N PHE A 299 6.38 -26.54 12.80
CA PHE A 299 7.15 -25.75 11.86
C PHE A 299 8.65 -26.02 12.02
N GLN A 300 9.23 -26.67 11.03
CA GLN A 300 10.65 -26.96 10.94
C GLN A 300 11.31 -25.93 10.02
N VAL A 301 12.38 -25.33 10.49
CA VAL A 301 13.10 -24.26 9.80
C VAL A 301 14.49 -24.76 9.41
N LEU A 302 14.91 -24.48 8.19
CA LEU A 302 16.26 -24.82 7.73
C LEU A 302 17.29 -23.90 8.40
N ASN A 303 18.22 -24.47 9.12
CA ASN A 303 19.42 -23.79 9.58
C ASN A 303 20.45 -23.78 8.45
N THR A 304 20.74 -22.59 7.92
CA THR A 304 21.61 -22.45 6.74
C THR A 304 23.07 -22.80 7.01
N ALA A 305 23.52 -22.72 8.28
CA ALA A 305 24.90 -23.04 8.66
C ALA A 305 25.17 -24.54 8.77
N THR A 306 24.16 -25.30 9.22
CA THR A 306 24.29 -26.75 9.45
C THR A 306 23.63 -27.57 8.36
N ASN A 307 22.84 -26.94 7.49
CA ASN A 307 21.98 -27.57 6.49
C ASN A 307 21.07 -28.66 7.11
N THR A 308 20.57 -28.39 8.31
CA THR A 308 19.66 -29.27 9.04
C THR A 308 18.41 -28.48 9.43
N THR A 309 17.28 -29.17 9.56
CA THR A 309 16.06 -28.55 10.08
C THR A 309 16.10 -28.50 11.61
N VAL A 310 15.60 -27.39 12.15
CA VAL A 310 15.44 -27.18 13.59
C VAL A 310 14.00 -26.78 13.90
N ASN A 311 13.51 -27.23 15.03
CA ASN A 311 12.21 -26.80 15.53
C ASN A 311 12.29 -25.34 16.00
N LEU A 312 11.37 -24.52 15.53
CA LEU A 312 11.36 -23.07 15.79
C LEU A 312 11.34 -22.74 17.29
N ARG A 313 10.50 -23.43 18.06
CA ARG A 313 10.37 -23.18 19.50
C ARG A 313 11.64 -23.59 20.26
N THR A 314 12.25 -24.69 19.85
CA THR A 314 13.53 -25.15 20.42
C THR A 314 14.65 -24.16 20.15
N ALA A 315 14.73 -23.63 18.92
CA ALA A 315 15.73 -22.63 18.56
C ALA A 315 15.56 -21.34 19.37
N ALA A 316 14.34 -20.85 19.50
CA ALA A 316 14.02 -19.66 20.29
C ALA A 316 14.37 -19.86 21.78
N ASN A 317 14.05 -21.03 22.34
CA ASN A 317 14.42 -21.37 23.72
C ASN A 317 15.94 -21.39 23.92
N ASN A 318 16.68 -21.97 23.01
CA ASN A 318 18.15 -22.04 23.06
C ASN A 318 18.79 -20.64 22.96
N ALA A 319 18.14 -19.72 22.27
CA ALA A 319 18.54 -18.30 22.18
C ALA A 319 18.14 -17.47 23.42
N GLY A 320 17.43 -18.07 24.39
CA GLY A 320 16.92 -17.36 25.57
C GLY A 320 15.80 -16.37 25.26
N LEU A 321 15.08 -16.57 24.17
CA LEU A 321 13.97 -15.69 23.78
C LEU A 321 12.68 -16.02 24.55
N PRO A 322 11.83 -15.01 24.83
CA PRO A 322 10.51 -15.24 25.39
C PRO A 322 9.68 -16.16 24.48
N LEU A 323 9.12 -17.21 25.04
CA LEU A 323 8.28 -18.15 24.33
C LEU A 323 6.80 -17.83 24.55
N PRO A 324 5.96 -17.85 23.50
CA PRO A 324 4.53 -17.76 23.71
C PRO A 324 4.03 -18.96 24.52
N PRO A 325 3.01 -18.76 25.37
CA PRO A 325 2.49 -19.84 26.21
C PRO A 325 1.86 -20.94 25.35
N LEU A 326 1.98 -22.16 25.82
CA LEU A 326 1.29 -23.31 25.22
C LEU A 326 -0.22 -23.18 25.43
N ASN A 327 -0.99 -23.54 24.44
CA ASN A 327 -2.43 -23.68 24.53
C ASN A 327 -2.81 -25.15 24.36
N GLY A 328 -2.83 -25.89 25.46
CA GLY A 328 -3.09 -27.31 25.49
C GLY A 328 -2.02 -28.12 24.76
N VAL A 329 -2.19 -28.32 23.45
CA VAL A 329 -1.36 -29.22 22.63
C VAL A 329 -0.25 -28.50 21.83
N GLY A 330 -0.03 -27.21 22.03
CA GLY A 330 1.05 -26.47 21.34
C GLY A 330 0.86 -24.96 21.32
N THR A 331 1.65 -24.29 20.52
CA THR A 331 1.59 -22.84 20.25
C THR A 331 0.87 -22.61 18.91
N PRO A 332 -0.42 -22.26 18.92
CA PRO A 332 -1.18 -22.11 17.67
C PRO A 332 -0.62 -21.01 16.79
N VAL A 333 -0.61 -21.23 15.46
CA VAL A 333 -0.32 -20.21 14.48
C VAL A 333 -1.42 -19.14 14.50
N GLN A 334 -1.02 -17.88 14.62
CA GLN A 334 -1.93 -16.74 14.55
C GLN A 334 -1.77 -16.06 13.19
N VAL A 335 -2.89 -15.81 12.50
CA VAL A 335 -2.89 -15.19 11.17
C VAL A 335 -3.66 -13.88 11.23
N CYS A 336 -2.97 -12.76 11.06
CA CYS A 336 -3.56 -11.42 10.90
C CYS A 336 -3.81 -11.16 9.41
N ARG A 337 -4.91 -11.69 8.87
CA ARG A 337 -5.24 -11.53 7.45
C ARG A 337 -6.13 -10.32 7.20
N ARG A 338 -6.28 -9.93 5.95
CA ARG A 338 -7.26 -8.94 5.53
C ARG A 338 -8.62 -9.60 5.24
N VAL A 339 -9.68 -8.79 5.29
CA VAL A 339 -11.03 -9.18 4.88
C VAL A 339 -11.10 -9.57 3.40
N ALA A 340 -12.12 -10.32 3.03
CA ALA A 340 -12.44 -10.56 1.62
C ALA A 340 -12.67 -9.23 0.89
N GLY A 341 -12.24 -9.14 -0.36
CA GLY A 341 -12.24 -7.90 -1.15
C GLY A 341 -11.01 -7.02 -0.96
N SER A 342 -10.18 -7.27 0.06
CA SER A 342 -8.87 -6.61 0.15
C SER A 342 -7.97 -7.09 -0.98
N GLY A 343 -7.42 -6.17 -1.76
CA GLY A 343 -6.47 -6.50 -2.82
C GLY A 343 -5.20 -7.13 -2.29
N THR A 344 -4.70 -6.65 -1.15
CA THR A 344 -3.56 -7.25 -0.45
C THR A 344 -3.80 -8.72 -0.10
N GLN A 345 -5.01 -9.07 0.36
CA GLN A 345 -5.38 -10.47 0.60
C GLN A 345 -5.56 -11.24 -0.70
N ALA A 346 -6.22 -10.62 -1.68
CA ALA A 346 -6.45 -11.22 -2.98
C ALA A 346 -5.13 -11.51 -3.72
N GLN A 347 -4.15 -10.60 -3.61
CA GLN A 347 -2.81 -10.80 -4.15
C GLN A 347 -2.14 -12.05 -3.54
N LEU A 348 -2.16 -12.21 -2.20
CA LEU A 348 -1.67 -13.43 -1.56
C LEU A 348 -2.46 -14.67 -2.02
N ASN A 349 -3.79 -14.58 -2.04
CA ASN A 349 -4.65 -15.69 -2.45
C ASN A 349 -4.35 -16.15 -3.88
N VAL A 350 -4.12 -15.21 -4.80
CA VAL A 350 -3.81 -15.49 -6.20
C VAL A 350 -2.38 -16.02 -6.36
N GLN A 351 -1.40 -15.31 -5.81
CA GLN A 351 0.00 -15.58 -6.11
C GLN A 351 0.61 -16.71 -5.28
N HIS A 352 0.19 -16.86 -4.01
CA HIS A 352 0.67 -17.94 -3.16
C HIS A 352 -0.22 -19.18 -3.19
N LEU A 353 -1.54 -18.99 -3.30
CA LEU A 353 -2.51 -20.08 -3.16
C LEU A 353 -3.19 -20.44 -4.47
N ALA A 354 -2.93 -19.75 -5.57
CA ALA A 354 -3.58 -19.92 -6.88
C ALA A 354 -5.13 -19.84 -6.84
N VAL A 355 -5.71 -19.17 -5.85
CA VAL A 355 -7.17 -18.99 -5.72
C VAL A 355 -7.69 -18.20 -6.92
N ASN A 356 -8.75 -18.68 -7.53
CA ASN A 356 -9.35 -18.18 -8.78
C ASN A 356 -8.49 -18.35 -10.04
N CYS A 357 -7.26 -18.90 -9.91
CA CYS A 357 -6.38 -19.22 -11.04
C CYS A 357 -6.43 -20.70 -11.42
N ALA A 358 -6.69 -21.57 -10.47
CA ALA A 358 -6.78 -23.01 -10.68
C ALA A 358 -7.97 -23.62 -9.91
N ALA A 359 -8.49 -24.73 -10.39
CA ALA A 359 -9.53 -25.48 -9.72
C ALA A 359 -8.95 -26.33 -8.57
N GLY A 360 -9.74 -26.57 -7.54
CA GLY A 360 -9.38 -27.48 -6.44
C GLY A 360 -8.29 -26.98 -5.48
N VAL A 361 -7.97 -25.68 -5.52
CA VAL A 361 -6.98 -25.06 -4.64
C VAL A 361 -7.50 -24.92 -3.21
N VAL A 362 -6.57 -24.95 -2.25
CA VAL A 362 -6.89 -24.70 -0.84
C VAL A 362 -6.88 -23.19 -0.60
N GLY A 363 -8.04 -22.64 -0.24
CA GLY A 363 -8.17 -21.23 0.09
C GLY A 363 -7.56 -20.88 1.45
N PRO A 364 -7.42 -19.57 1.74
CA PRO A 364 -6.93 -19.12 3.04
C PRO A 364 -7.88 -19.56 4.15
N ARG A 365 -7.33 -19.84 5.30
CA ARG A 365 -8.13 -20.19 6.48
C ARG A 365 -9.08 -19.05 6.86
N THR A 366 -10.33 -19.36 7.14
CA THR A 366 -11.38 -18.40 7.52
C THR A 366 -11.86 -18.54 8.96
N SER A 367 -11.47 -19.61 9.66
CA SER A 367 -11.91 -19.87 11.01
C SER A 367 -11.24 -18.94 12.02
N ASN A 368 -12.03 -18.25 12.79
CA ASN A 368 -11.60 -17.41 13.93
C ASN A 368 -11.74 -18.14 15.28
N THR A 369 -11.90 -19.46 15.27
CA THR A 369 -11.93 -20.23 16.51
C THR A 369 -10.53 -20.22 17.14
N LEU A 370 -10.45 -19.93 18.43
CA LEU A 370 -9.19 -19.88 19.20
C LEU A 370 -8.43 -21.23 19.22
N THR A 371 -9.00 -22.26 18.63
CA THR A 371 -8.48 -23.60 18.75
C THR A 371 -7.43 -23.98 17.73
N ARG A 372 -7.37 -23.43 16.48
CA ARG A 372 -6.24 -23.76 15.56
C ARG A 372 -6.56 -23.65 14.08
N PRO A 373 -5.70 -23.03 13.31
CA PRO A 373 -4.99 -21.79 13.60
C PRO A 373 -5.99 -20.68 13.87
N PHE A 374 -5.62 -19.72 14.69
CA PHE A 374 -6.46 -18.54 14.91
C PHE A 374 -6.30 -17.57 13.74
N VAL A 375 -7.43 -17.08 13.22
CA VAL A 375 -7.45 -16.11 12.12
C VAL A 375 -8.18 -14.86 12.59
N ALA A 376 -7.46 -13.72 12.58
CA ALA A 376 -8.00 -12.40 12.80
C ALA A 376 -8.19 -11.68 11.47
N GLU A 377 -9.42 -11.35 11.13
CA GLU A 377 -9.75 -10.56 9.94
C GLU A 377 -9.63 -9.07 10.24
N ASN A 378 -8.97 -8.35 9.34
CA ASN A 378 -8.64 -6.95 9.49
C ASN A 378 -9.13 -6.15 8.28
N SER A 379 -9.88 -5.07 8.53
CA SER A 379 -10.46 -4.23 7.49
C SER A 379 -9.45 -3.33 6.77
N SER A 380 -8.29 -3.04 7.40
CA SER A 380 -7.25 -2.20 6.84
C SER A 380 -5.85 -2.77 7.08
N SER A 381 -4.86 -2.20 6.39
CA SER A 381 -3.45 -2.52 6.62
C SER A 381 -3.00 -2.12 8.03
N THR A 382 -3.44 -0.98 8.53
CA THR A 382 -3.16 -0.54 9.91
C THR A 382 -3.73 -1.51 10.95
N ASN A 383 -4.92 -2.08 10.69
CA ASN A 383 -5.46 -3.11 11.60
C ASN A 383 -4.63 -4.41 11.59
N VAL A 384 -3.99 -4.76 10.47
CA VAL A 384 -3.02 -5.88 10.45
C VAL A 384 -1.82 -5.57 11.34
N GLU A 385 -1.29 -4.34 11.28
CA GLU A 385 -0.19 -3.91 12.16
C GLU A 385 -0.57 -4.00 13.62
N GLN A 386 -1.73 -3.46 14.00
CA GLN A 386 -2.25 -3.53 15.37
C GLN A 386 -2.47 -4.97 15.83
N CYS A 387 -2.97 -5.83 14.94
CA CYS A 387 -3.15 -7.26 15.21
C CYS A 387 -1.81 -7.95 15.52
N LEU A 388 -0.79 -7.70 14.70
CA LEU A 388 0.57 -8.25 14.92
C LEU A 388 1.19 -7.71 16.22
N ASP A 389 0.98 -6.41 16.50
CA ASP A 389 1.47 -5.75 17.71
C ASP A 389 0.79 -6.30 18.96
N ASP A 390 -0.53 -6.46 18.94
CA ASP A 390 -1.29 -7.05 20.05
C ASP A 390 -0.81 -8.47 20.38
N PHE A 391 -0.56 -9.30 19.37
CA PHE A 391 -0.01 -10.63 19.59
C PHE A 391 1.44 -10.58 20.08
N ASN A 392 2.20 -9.57 19.67
CA ASN A 392 3.59 -9.42 20.15
C ASN A 392 3.65 -8.99 21.62
N GLN A 393 2.79 -8.06 22.02
CA GLN A 393 2.81 -7.46 23.35
C GLN A 393 1.89 -8.16 24.36
N GLY A 394 0.97 -9.02 23.92
CA GLY A 394 -0.08 -9.59 24.77
C GLY A 394 -1.14 -8.57 25.14
N THR A 395 -1.44 -7.62 24.24
CA THR A 395 -2.51 -6.62 24.38
C THR A 395 -3.72 -6.98 23.50
N ASN A 396 -4.77 -6.17 23.52
CA ASN A 396 -5.97 -6.35 22.68
C ASN A 396 -6.53 -5.02 22.17
N ALA A 397 -5.67 -4.10 21.78
CA ALA A 397 -6.09 -2.79 21.29
C ALA A 397 -6.88 -2.89 19.96
N SER A 398 -6.55 -3.86 19.11
CA SER A 398 -7.29 -4.14 17.87
C SER A 398 -8.60 -4.91 18.09
N GLY A 399 -8.85 -5.43 19.29
CA GLY A 399 -9.94 -6.37 19.56
C GLY A 399 -9.73 -7.78 18.97
N ARG A 400 -8.51 -8.10 18.51
CA ARG A 400 -8.19 -9.37 17.82
C ARG A 400 -7.45 -10.38 18.67
N ASN A 401 -6.95 -9.97 19.83
CA ASN A 401 -6.28 -10.85 20.81
C ASN A 401 -7.07 -10.91 22.12
N ALA A 402 -8.27 -11.50 22.06
CA ALA A 402 -9.23 -11.52 23.17
C ALA A 402 -8.69 -12.07 24.51
N GLY A 403 -7.62 -12.80 24.49
CA GLY A 403 -6.97 -13.30 25.71
C GLY A 403 -5.84 -12.42 26.26
N GLY A 404 -5.47 -11.32 25.55
CA GLY A 404 -4.34 -10.48 25.93
C GLY A 404 -3.04 -11.28 26.11
N THR A 405 -2.80 -12.28 25.25
CA THR A 405 -1.71 -13.24 25.41
C THR A 405 -0.67 -13.06 24.30
N THR A 406 0.60 -13.01 24.68
CA THR A 406 1.73 -13.00 23.73
C THR A 406 1.70 -14.25 22.85
N ARG A 407 1.79 -14.07 21.53
CA ARG A 407 1.79 -15.15 20.54
C ARG A 407 2.66 -14.80 19.35
N TRP A 408 3.10 -15.80 18.62
CA TRP A 408 3.74 -15.63 17.32
C TRP A 408 2.68 -15.52 16.23
N ALA A 409 2.79 -14.48 15.41
CA ALA A 409 1.78 -14.15 14.41
C ALA A 409 2.40 -13.74 13.07
N ILE A 410 1.68 -14.10 11.98
CA ILE A 410 1.99 -13.75 10.60
C ILE A 410 0.84 -12.94 10.00
N GLY A 411 1.15 -11.97 9.16
CA GLY A 411 0.17 -11.12 8.49
C GLY A 411 0.38 -11.03 6.99
N VAL A 412 -0.38 -10.15 6.33
CA VAL A 412 -0.24 -9.83 4.90
C VAL A 412 -0.35 -8.33 4.70
N ARG A 413 0.59 -7.74 3.92
CA ARG A 413 0.69 -6.30 3.75
C ARG A 413 1.50 -5.89 2.52
N SER A 414 1.24 -4.68 1.99
CA SER A 414 2.16 -4.01 1.06
C SER A 414 3.30 -3.34 1.82
N THR A 415 4.44 -3.16 1.17
CA THR A 415 5.60 -2.47 1.77
C THR A 415 5.42 -0.96 1.79
N GLU A 416 4.63 -0.38 0.90
CA GLU A 416 4.37 1.07 0.81
C GLU A 416 3.82 1.66 2.11
N ALA A 417 2.86 0.97 2.70
CA ALA A 417 2.10 1.52 3.83
C ALA A 417 2.85 1.46 5.17
N SER A 418 4.06 0.90 5.22
CA SER A 418 4.86 0.89 6.44
C SER A 418 6.10 1.75 6.31
N ALA A 419 6.48 2.36 7.41
CA ALA A 419 7.84 2.82 7.57
C ALA A 419 8.78 1.62 7.37
N SER A 420 9.95 1.87 6.79
CA SER A 420 10.98 0.85 6.54
C SER A 420 11.07 -0.19 7.65
N PRO A 421 11.16 -1.50 7.36
CA PRO A 421 11.47 -2.52 8.36
C PRO A 421 12.81 -2.30 9.03
N LEU A 422 13.65 -1.43 8.46
CA LEU A 422 14.95 -1.04 8.97
C LEU A 422 14.90 0.26 9.79
N ALA A 423 13.76 0.96 9.82
CA ALA A 423 13.65 2.20 10.58
C ALA A 423 13.45 1.90 12.07
N VAL A 424 14.37 2.35 12.88
CA VAL A 424 14.18 2.46 14.32
C VAL A 424 13.60 3.83 14.60
N SER A 425 12.46 3.88 15.32
CA SER A 425 11.81 5.11 15.82
C SER A 425 12.30 6.47 15.23
N PRO A 426 11.42 7.38 14.84
CA PRO A 426 10.03 7.51 15.29
C PRO A 426 8.97 6.86 14.38
N TYR A 427 9.37 6.13 13.34
CA TYR A 427 8.48 5.63 12.30
C TYR A 427 7.82 4.28 12.62
N TRP A 428 8.32 3.54 13.64
CA TRP A 428 7.74 2.27 14.07
C TRP A 428 6.76 2.48 15.21
N THR A 429 5.50 2.42 14.89
CA THR A 429 4.43 2.39 15.90
C THR A 429 4.14 0.97 16.37
N PHE A 430 4.48 -0.04 15.58
CA PHE A 430 4.09 -1.44 15.80
C PHE A 430 5.27 -2.42 15.74
N ASN A 431 5.17 -3.48 16.54
CA ASN A 431 6.22 -4.50 16.67
C ASN A 431 6.07 -5.62 15.65
N TYR A 432 6.32 -5.32 14.38
CA TYR A 432 6.42 -6.31 13.31
C TYR A 432 7.62 -6.03 12.40
N ARG A 433 8.00 -7.03 11.60
CA ARG A 433 9.05 -6.94 10.58
C ARG A 433 8.62 -7.70 9.33
N PHE A 434 9.12 -7.27 8.18
CA PHE A 434 9.05 -8.04 6.95
C PHE A 434 10.06 -9.19 6.99
N VAL A 435 9.84 -10.18 6.11
CA VAL A 435 10.72 -11.34 5.96
C VAL A 435 11.18 -11.45 4.51
N LYS A 436 12.29 -12.12 4.29
CA LYS A 436 12.64 -12.60 2.95
C LYS A 436 11.62 -13.64 2.51
N ILE A 437 11.28 -13.66 1.23
CA ILE A 437 10.54 -14.74 0.59
C ILE A 437 11.50 -15.42 -0.38
N ASP A 438 11.65 -16.74 -0.25
CA ASP A 438 12.59 -17.52 -1.06
C ASP A 438 14.04 -16.98 -1.04
N GLY A 439 14.46 -16.40 0.09
CA GLY A 439 15.79 -15.85 0.29
C GLY A 439 15.95 -14.37 -0.07
N PHE A 440 14.97 -13.73 -0.67
CA PHE A 440 15.07 -12.34 -1.15
C PHE A 440 14.19 -11.38 -0.35
N ALA A 441 14.75 -10.22 -0.01
CA ALA A 441 14.03 -9.17 0.71
C ALA A 441 13.03 -8.45 -0.19
N PRO A 442 11.91 -7.93 0.35
CA PRO A 442 10.85 -7.28 -0.41
C PRO A 442 11.23 -5.83 -0.77
N THR A 443 12.32 -5.64 -1.47
CA THR A 443 12.78 -4.32 -1.93
C THR A 443 12.43 -4.11 -3.40
N ILE A 444 12.28 -2.84 -3.80
CA ILE A 444 12.06 -2.51 -5.22
C ILE A 444 13.24 -2.97 -6.07
N GLU A 445 14.45 -2.97 -5.52
CA GLU A 445 15.66 -3.44 -6.18
C GLU A 445 15.58 -4.93 -6.52
N ASN A 446 15.21 -5.77 -5.55
CA ASN A 446 15.08 -7.21 -5.79
C ASN A 446 13.92 -7.52 -6.75
N VAL A 447 12.85 -6.74 -6.74
CA VAL A 447 11.76 -6.84 -7.74
C VAL A 447 12.27 -6.48 -9.14
N HIS A 448 12.99 -5.37 -9.27
CA HIS A 448 13.57 -4.93 -10.55
C HIS A 448 14.54 -5.96 -11.15
N ARG A 449 15.32 -6.63 -10.31
CA ARG A 449 16.23 -7.70 -10.73
C ARG A 449 15.51 -9.02 -11.08
N GLY A 450 14.28 -9.20 -10.60
CA GLY A 450 13.50 -10.43 -10.73
C GLY A 450 13.77 -11.45 -9.64
N ASP A 451 14.52 -11.09 -8.62
CA ASP A 451 14.85 -11.94 -7.48
C ASP A 451 13.65 -12.05 -6.52
N TYR A 452 12.89 -10.97 -6.36
CA TYR A 452 11.67 -10.94 -5.54
C TYR A 452 10.42 -10.86 -6.40
N TRP A 453 9.62 -11.92 -6.39
CA TRP A 453 8.46 -12.10 -7.27
C TRP A 453 7.11 -11.65 -6.66
N ASN A 454 7.06 -11.39 -5.34
CA ASN A 454 5.81 -11.10 -4.63
C ASN A 454 5.45 -9.60 -4.73
N PHE A 455 5.19 -9.15 -5.93
CA PHE A 455 4.67 -7.82 -6.25
C PHE A 455 3.36 -7.93 -7.02
N ALA A 456 2.57 -6.89 -7.02
CA ALA A 456 1.35 -6.80 -7.79
C ALA A 456 1.35 -5.56 -8.69
N THR A 457 0.91 -5.77 -9.93
CA THR A 457 0.69 -4.70 -10.88
C THR A 457 -0.67 -4.07 -10.62
N GLN A 458 -0.65 -2.79 -10.26
CA GLN A 458 -1.84 -2.04 -9.90
C GLN A 458 -2.69 -1.72 -11.12
N ASN A 459 -4.00 -1.82 -10.95
CA ASN A 459 -4.98 -1.51 -11.98
C ASN A 459 -5.89 -0.36 -11.52
N PHE A 460 -6.02 0.66 -12.36
CA PHE A 460 -6.97 1.75 -12.18
C PHE A 460 -8.08 1.62 -13.20
N GLN A 461 -9.31 1.86 -12.79
CA GLN A 461 -10.49 1.83 -13.63
C GLN A 461 -11.42 3.02 -13.35
N ALA A 462 -12.02 3.56 -14.38
CA ALA A 462 -13.09 4.53 -14.27
C ALA A 462 -14.45 3.86 -14.46
N SER A 463 -15.45 4.32 -13.69
CA SER A 463 -16.83 3.84 -13.78
C SER A 463 -17.34 3.88 -15.21
N PRO A 464 -18.21 2.93 -15.63
CA PRO A 464 -18.88 2.99 -16.92
C PRO A 464 -19.67 4.30 -17.15
N THR A 465 -20.07 4.96 -16.07
CA THR A 465 -20.86 6.21 -16.09
C THR A 465 -20.05 7.45 -15.67
N ALA A 466 -18.72 7.35 -15.60
CA ALA A 466 -17.87 8.47 -15.27
C ALA A 466 -18.04 9.61 -16.28
N ASP A 467 -18.17 10.84 -15.79
CA ASP A 467 -18.30 12.02 -16.63
C ASP A 467 -16.95 12.48 -17.24
N ALA A 468 -17.00 13.47 -18.10
CA ALA A 468 -15.81 13.96 -18.81
C ALA A 468 -14.74 14.51 -17.87
N ASP A 469 -15.13 15.17 -16.77
CA ASP A 469 -14.19 15.75 -15.82
C ASP A 469 -13.51 14.66 -14.98
N THR A 470 -14.26 13.66 -14.54
CA THR A 470 -13.70 12.47 -13.86
C THR A 470 -12.69 11.75 -14.77
N LEU A 471 -13.06 11.55 -16.05
CA LEU A 471 -12.15 10.94 -17.03
C LEU A 471 -10.91 11.81 -17.27
N ALA A 472 -11.05 13.13 -17.25
CA ALA A 472 -9.92 14.04 -17.38
C ALA A 472 -8.94 13.93 -16.19
N VAL A 473 -9.45 13.85 -14.96
CA VAL A 473 -8.60 13.60 -13.78
C VAL A 473 -7.98 12.22 -13.84
N PHE A 474 -8.73 11.19 -14.23
CA PHE A 474 -8.21 9.86 -14.43
C PHE A 474 -7.04 9.85 -15.43
N ASP A 475 -7.24 10.41 -16.62
CA ASP A 475 -6.23 10.47 -17.68
C ASP A 475 -5.02 11.31 -17.24
N LEU A 476 -5.23 12.40 -16.48
CA LEU A 476 -4.15 13.20 -15.89
C LEU A 476 -3.27 12.38 -14.95
N LEU A 477 -3.88 11.64 -14.03
CA LEU A 477 -3.14 10.80 -13.10
C LEU A 477 -2.34 9.71 -13.83
N ILE A 478 -2.96 9.04 -14.80
CA ILE A 478 -2.29 7.99 -15.60
C ILE A 478 -1.13 8.53 -16.42
N ASN A 479 -1.31 9.71 -17.02
CA ASN A 479 -0.32 10.27 -17.94
C ASN A 479 0.78 11.08 -17.25
N ASN A 480 0.63 11.40 -15.96
CA ASN A 480 1.61 12.18 -15.22
C ASN A 480 2.08 11.47 -13.94
N ALA A 481 1.18 11.19 -12.99
CA ALA A 481 1.53 10.63 -11.69
C ALA A 481 2.11 9.21 -11.81
N PHE A 482 1.53 8.39 -12.66
CA PHE A 482 1.92 6.99 -12.86
C PHE A 482 2.80 6.78 -14.11
N THR A 483 3.47 7.82 -14.56
CA THR A 483 4.61 7.71 -15.48
C THR A 483 5.89 7.43 -14.69
N ASN A 484 6.95 7.02 -15.36
CA ASN A 484 8.23 6.80 -14.69
C ASN A 484 8.71 8.05 -13.94
N THR A 485 8.56 9.24 -14.54
CA THR A 485 8.92 10.51 -13.88
C THR A 485 8.03 10.80 -12.68
N GLY A 486 6.71 10.63 -12.83
CA GLY A 486 5.76 10.84 -11.74
C GLY A 486 5.98 9.88 -10.58
N LEU A 487 6.21 8.60 -10.86
CA LEU A 487 6.54 7.61 -9.82
C LEU A 487 7.88 7.92 -9.14
N GLY A 488 8.87 8.44 -9.88
CA GLY A 488 10.12 8.91 -9.31
C GLY A 488 9.88 10.00 -8.24
N ASN A 489 8.98 10.94 -8.52
CA ASN A 489 8.60 11.96 -7.54
C ASN A 489 7.88 11.36 -6.32
N LEU A 490 6.91 10.46 -6.54
CA LEU A 490 6.19 9.77 -5.47
C LEU A 490 7.13 8.88 -4.62
N ASN A 491 8.23 8.41 -5.19
CA ASN A 491 9.22 7.56 -4.51
C ASN A 491 10.22 8.33 -3.64
N ASN A 492 10.14 9.66 -3.54
CA ASN A 492 11.07 10.45 -2.72
C ASN A 492 11.06 10.07 -1.23
N ASP A 493 9.96 9.53 -0.73
CA ASP A 493 9.86 9.01 0.64
C ASP A 493 10.21 7.51 0.77
N CYS A 494 10.56 6.86 -0.33
CA CYS A 494 11.00 5.47 -0.31
C CYS A 494 12.40 5.37 0.28
N LYS A 495 12.54 4.57 1.33
CA LYS A 495 13.81 4.39 2.03
C LYS A 495 14.29 2.95 1.88
N HIS A 496 15.43 2.80 1.25
CA HIS A 496 16.06 1.48 1.06
C HIS A 496 15.08 0.43 0.52
N GLY A 497 14.27 0.81 -0.48
CA GLY A 497 13.28 -0.06 -1.11
C GLY A 497 12.03 -0.35 -0.29
N PHE A 498 11.83 0.32 0.83
CA PHE A 498 10.68 0.16 1.71
C PHE A 498 10.01 1.49 2.03
N GLY A 499 8.73 1.42 2.42
CA GLY A 499 8.01 2.54 2.95
C GLY A 499 7.17 3.27 1.91
N ARG A 500 6.79 4.48 2.24
CA ARG A 500 5.90 5.32 1.45
C ARG A 500 6.48 5.59 0.07
N GLY A 501 5.66 5.44 -0.96
CA GLY A 501 6.05 5.74 -2.33
C GLY A 501 6.97 4.73 -3.00
N CYS A 502 7.24 3.57 -2.40
CA CYS A 502 8.10 2.55 -3.01
C CYS A 502 7.37 1.81 -4.15
N TRP A 503 7.29 2.44 -5.29
CA TRP A 503 6.65 1.91 -6.49
C TRP A 503 7.65 1.73 -7.64
N LEU A 504 7.38 0.74 -8.48
CA LEU A 504 8.08 0.54 -9.75
C LEU A 504 7.16 0.91 -10.91
N GLY A 505 7.68 1.65 -11.88
CA GLY A 505 7.00 1.87 -13.14
C GLY A 505 6.81 0.57 -13.90
N THR A 506 5.67 0.45 -14.61
CA THR A 506 5.49 -0.65 -15.56
C THR A 506 6.19 -0.34 -16.87
N PRO A 507 6.76 -1.35 -17.55
CA PRO A 507 7.38 -1.13 -18.85
C PRO A 507 6.33 -0.65 -19.85
N LYS A 508 6.55 0.52 -20.43
CA LYS A 508 5.72 1.03 -21.54
C LYS A 508 6.13 0.38 -22.85
N VAL A 509 5.15 0.10 -23.69
CA VAL A 509 5.33 -0.54 -25.00
C VAL A 509 6.06 0.35 -25.99
N ALA A 510 6.67 -0.32 -26.97
CA ALA A 510 7.47 0.24 -28.06
C ALA A 510 6.81 1.48 -28.73
N GLY A 511 7.54 2.58 -28.78
CA GLY A 511 7.12 3.89 -29.32
C GLY A 511 7.30 5.03 -28.31
N ALA A 512 7.30 4.77 -27.02
CA ALA A 512 7.80 5.71 -26.03
C ALA A 512 9.35 5.65 -26.00
N SER A 513 9.98 6.78 -25.74
CA SER A 513 11.44 6.89 -25.60
C SER A 513 12.01 5.69 -24.83
N PRO A 514 13.19 5.20 -25.22
CA PRO A 514 13.79 4.04 -24.59
C PRO A 514 13.77 4.26 -23.08
N VAL A 515 13.15 3.32 -22.38
CA VAL A 515 13.24 3.27 -20.93
C VAL A 515 14.71 3.01 -20.64
N VAL A 516 15.40 4.02 -20.14
CA VAL A 516 16.74 3.85 -19.63
C VAL A 516 16.57 3.01 -18.38
N PHE A 517 16.96 1.75 -18.45
CA PHE A 517 17.14 0.95 -17.26
C PHE A 517 18.33 1.54 -16.52
N ASP A 518 18.02 2.38 -15.56
CA ASP A 518 19.02 2.69 -14.58
C ASP A 518 19.13 1.45 -13.68
N VAL A 519 20.30 0.86 -13.67
CA VAL A 519 20.64 -0.24 -12.76
C VAL A 519 20.70 0.30 -11.34
N ASP A 520 20.73 1.62 -11.23
CA ASP A 520 20.72 2.38 -10.00
C ASP A 520 19.26 2.74 -9.68
N ILE A 521 18.68 1.95 -8.79
CA ILE A 521 17.31 2.18 -8.28
C ILE A 521 17.25 3.48 -7.49
N GLU A 522 18.37 3.99 -7.05
CA GLU A 522 18.57 5.32 -6.50
C GLU A 522 18.40 6.41 -7.57
N GLY A 523 18.44 6.04 -8.86
CA GLY A 523 18.05 6.90 -9.96
C GLY A 523 16.55 7.23 -9.94
N ALA A 524 16.16 8.38 -10.44
CA ALA A 524 14.85 8.99 -10.27
C ALA A 524 13.62 8.18 -10.75
N ASN A 525 13.77 7.06 -11.45
CA ASN A 525 12.66 6.39 -12.15
C ASN A 525 12.79 4.86 -12.20
N PRO A 526 12.63 4.15 -11.08
CA PRO A 526 12.74 2.69 -11.08
C PRO A 526 11.61 2.07 -11.91
N VAL A 527 11.98 1.29 -12.92
CA VAL A 527 11.03 0.54 -13.76
C VAL A 527 11.24 -0.94 -13.56
N ASN A 528 10.17 -1.68 -13.36
CA ASN A 528 10.24 -3.12 -13.23
C ASN A 528 10.56 -3.77 -14.59
N ASN A 529 11.54 -4.67 -14.61
CA ASN A 529 11.86 -5.49 -15.78
C ASN A 529 10.86 -6.62 -16.02
N PHE A 530 10.00 -6.88 -15.05
CA PHE A 530 9.03 -7.97 -15.05
C PHE A 530 7.61 -7.42 -14.94
N THR A 531 6.66 -8.05 -15.62
CA THR A 531 5.26 -7.64 -15.60
C THR A 531 4.34 -8.82 -15.79
N ARG A 532 3.11 -8.69 -15.28
CA ARG A 532 1.99 -9.57 -15.59
C ARG A 532 1.07 -9.03 -16.69
N ALA A 533 1.44 -7.89 -17.28
CA ALA A 533 0.76 -7.26 -18.42
C ALA A 533 1.72 -7.07 -19.61
N PRO A 534 2.29 -8.13 -20.20
CA PRO A 534 3.32 -8.03 -21.22
C PRO A 534 2.75 -7.54 -22.56
N ASN A 535 3.50 -6.71 -23.27
CA ASN A 535 3.24 -6.34 -24.66
C ASN A 535 1.81 -5.77 -24.91
N ASN A 536 1.33 -4.86 -24.06
CA ASN A 536 -0.04 -4.29 -24.12
C ASN A 536 -1.17 -5.33 -23.97
N ARG A 537 -0.87 -6.50 -23.49
CA ARG A 537 -1.91 -7.46 -23.13
C ARG A 537 -2.60 -7.04 -21.84
N PRO A 538 -3.85 -7.42 -21.64
CA PRO A 538 -4.51 -7.25 -20.36
C PRO A 538 -3.67 -7.87 -19.23
N LEU A 539 -3.71 -7.23 -18.06
CA LEU A 539 -3.12 -7.76 -16.85
C LEU A 539 -3.62 -9.19 -16.59
N ASN A 540 -2.72 -10.11 -16.30
CA ASN A 540 -3.04 -11.48 -15.91
C ASN A 540 -2.32 -11.84 -14.61
N SER A 541 -2.98 -11.60 -13.50
CA SER A 541 -2.43 -11.87 -12.16
C SER A 541 -2.23 -13.35 -11.85
N CYS A 542 -2.86 -14.25 -12.62
CA CYS A 542 -2.68 -15.70 -12.49
C CYS A 542 -1.36 -16.21 -13.09
N GLN A 543 -0.71 -15.44 -13.93
CA GLN A 543 0.54 -15.84 -14.54
C GLN A 543 1.74 -15.38 -13.72
N PRO A 544 2.86 -16.12 -13.77
CA PRO A 544 4.12 -15.60 -13.25
C PRO A 544 4.48 -14.32 -14.00
N PRO A 545 5.21 -13.39 -13.38
CA PRO A 545 5.71 -12.23 -14.08
C PRO A 545 6.68 -12.68 -15.17
N VAL A 546 6.60 -12.02 -16.32
CA VAL A 546 7.49 -12.29 -17.45
C VAL A 546 8.38 -11.09 -17.70
N ARG A 547 9.63 -11.34 -18.10
CA ARG A 547 10.54 -10.29 -18.50
C ARG A 547 10.08 -9.67 -19.79
N THR A 548 9.97 -8.34 -19.84
CA THR A 548 9.62 -7.62 -21.04
C THR A 548 10.81 -7.54 -21.98
N GLN A 549 10.57 -7.76 -23.29
CA GLN A 549 11.57 -7.47 -24.31
C GLN A 549 11.64 -5.97 -24.51
N PHE A 550 12.77 -5.39 -24.15
CA PHE A 550 13.11 -4.04 -24.58
C PHE A 550 14.02 -4.13 -25.81
N SER A 551 13.69 -3.35 -26.84
CA SER A 551 14.45 -3.31 -28.06
C SER A 551 15.90 -2.92 -27.77
N THR A 552 16.82 -3.72 -28.27
CA THR A 552 18.21 -3.44 -28.68
C THR A 552 19.32 -3.27 -27.64
N HIS A 553 19.10 -3.24 -26.33
CA HIS A 553 20.21 -2.98 -25.38
C HIS A 553 20.49 -4.05 -24.33
N PHE A 554 19.80 -5.18 -24.33
CA PHE A 554 20.08 -6.26 -23.39
C PHE A 554 20.80 -7.44 -24.03
N ILE A 555 22.12 -7.38 -24.02
CA ILE A 555 22.98 -8.56 -24.13
C ILE A 555 23.38 -8.94 -22.68
N GLY A 556 22.43 -9.36 -21.88
CA GLY A 556 22.69 -10.00 -20.61
C GLY A 556 22.28 -11.47 -20.70
N ALA A 557 23.08 -12.36 -20.14
CA ALA A 557 22.72 -13.77 -20.06
C ALA A 557 21.36 -13.93 -19.39
N PRO A 558 20.50 -14.86 -19.84
CA PRO A 558 19.24 -15.11 -19.18
C PRO A 558 19.53 -15.55 -17.74
N VAL A 559 19.09 -14.74 -16.78
CA VAL A 559 19.05 -15.19 -15.39
C VAL A 559 17.94 -16.23 -15.34
N PRO A 560 18.18 -17.45 -14.86
CA PRO A 560 17.12 -18.44 -14.72
C PRO A 560 16.04 -17.87 -13.80
N LEU A 561 14.79 -17.95 -14.23
CA LEU A 561 13.61 -17.45 -13.50
C LEU A 561 13.35 -18.21 -12.19
N PHE A 562 14.05 -19.31 -11.98
CA PHE A 562 14.02 -20.10 -10.74
C PHE A 562 15.38 -20.77 -10.54
N PRO A 563 15.89 -20.87 -9.30
CA PRO A 563 17.05 -21.71 -8.99
C PRO A 563 16.73 -23.19 -9.18
#